data_d68de86097ae7b7f23a18401a03c5071
#
_entry.id   d68de86097ae7b7f23a18401a03c5071
#
_cell.length_a   1.000
_cell.length_b   1.000
_cell.length_c   1.000
_cell.angle_alpha   90.00
_cell.angle_beta   90.00
_cell.angle_gamma   90.00
#
_symmetry.space_group_name_H-M   'P 1'
#
loop_
_entity.id
_entity.type
_entity.pdbx_description
1 polymer ?
#
loop_
_entity_poly.entity_id
_entity_poly.type
_entity_poly.pdbx_seq_one_letter_code
_entity_poly.pdbx_strand_id
1 'polypeptide(L)'
;MKPRLRHARARLAAAVAPAPPLADVLAAFNDAVVVLDRDQRVVLFNPAAEELVGVPQRRALGEICAQLFYDTPLIGEMVDRVIRLGQSESRTDEDLMRGRRQVPVRVSCAPLWDRNLVSGAVLVIHDLGYQRTLEDSARRHESLARLGTLVAGLAHEVRNPLAGIKGAAQLLQSHPRAHTDLTEYTTVIGREVNRLSALVEDLLTLGAPPKPRLAPVNVHRVLQEVVAVVEPELARANVRLQYAFDPSLPDLQADDAQLSQVFLNLLRNARESMAAGGTATAGRDTITLGTRMETDFHIQRDSAGSRSFLRVEVTDQGCGIDAATAAQMFEPFFTTKARGTGLGLAISSKIVSEHGGIMRAAPNHPYGTVITVSLPFAKG
;
A
#
# COMPACT_ATOMS: atom_id res chain seq x y z
N MET A 1 -24.56 39.30 54.83
CA MET A 1 -23.89 38.15 54.14
C MET A 1 -24.33 38.08 52.69
N LYS A 2 -24.08 39.09 51.83
CA LYS A 2 -24.45 39.09 50.39
C LYS A 2 -23.60 39.99 49.49
N PRO A 3 -22.25 40.06 49.56
CA PRO A 3 -21.47 40.62 48.45
C PRO A 3 -20.57 39.62 47.68
N ARG A 4 -20.36 38.37 48.15
CA ARG A 4 -19.37 37.45 47.52
C ARG A 4 -19.86 36.74 46.25
N LEU A 5 -21.18 36.68 46.00
CA LEU A 5 -21.76 36.00 44.82
C LEU A 5 -21.75 36.83 43.52
N ARG A 6 -21.62 38.19 43.60
CA ARG A 6 -21.57 39.04 42.43
C ARG A 6 -20.19 39.04 41.79
N HIS A 7 -19.08 38.87 42.54
CA HIS A 7 -17.73 38.82 42.02
C HIS A 7 -17.33 37.50 41.37
N ALA A 8 -17.99 36.39 41.77
CA ALA A 8 -17.79 35.08 41.15
C ALA A 8 -18.42 34.98 39.73
N ARG A 9 -19.64 35.60 39.57
CA ARG A 9 -20.28 35.65 38.24
C ARG A 9 -19.57 36.55 37.24
N ALA A 10 -18.95 37.63 37.69
CA ALA A 10 -18.16 38.53 36.81
C ALA A 10 -16.82 37.90 36.37
N ARG A 11 -16.22 37.02 37.18
CA ARG A 11 -14.99 36.30 36.80
C ARG A 11 -15.26 35.07 35.88
N LEU A 12 -16.42 34.46 35.90
CA LEU A 12 -16.80 33.40 34.95
C LEU A 12 -17.13 33.96 33.54
N ALA A 13 -17.61 35.21 33.47
CA ALA A 13 -17.93 35.86 32.19
C ALA A 13 -16.67 36.39 31.44
N ALA A 14 -15.50 36.49 32.13
CA ALA A 14 -14.28 37.03 31.56
C ALA A 14 -13.32 35.96 30.98
N ALA A 15 -13.69 34.68 30.94
CA ALA A 15 -12.81 33.56 30.52
C ALA A 15 -13.29 32.77 29.29
N VAL A 16 -14.30 33.28 28.57
CA VAL A 16 -14.64 32.70 27.27
C VAL A 16 -13.83 33.45 26.22
N ALA A 17 -12.76 32.83 25.74
CA ALA A 17 -12.04 33.32 24.57
C ALA A 17 -13.01 33.56 23.40
N PRO A 18 -12.87 34.63 22.61
CA PRO A 18 -13.71 34.85 21.45
C PRO A 18 -13.69 33.60 20.57
N ALA A 19 -14.87 33.18 20.14
CA ALA A 19 -14.95 32.02 19.22
C ALA A 19 -14.07 32.29 17.99
N PRO A 20 -13.25 31.31 17.57
CA PRO A 20 -12.41 31.48 16.40
C PRO A 20 -13.28 31.80 15.17
N PRO A 21 -12.77 32.55 14.21
CA PRO A 21 -13.46 32.80 12.95
C PRO A 21 -13.91 31.50 12.31
N LEU A 22 -15.14 31.46 11.78
CA LEU A 22 -15.69 30.26 11.16
C LEU A 22 -14.77 29.68 10.06
N ALA A 23 -14.07 30.54 9.36
CA ALA A 23 -13.10 30.16 8.35
C ALA A 23 -11.94 29.32 8.92
N ASP A 24 -11.42 29.68 10.10
CA ASP A 24 -10.34 28.96 10.77
C ASP A 24 -10.82 27.60 11.29
N VAL A 25 -12.07 27.54 11.77
CA VAL A 25 -12.70 26.27 12.18
C VAL A 25 -12.82 25.34 10.98
N LEU A 26 -13.33 25.84 9.86
CA LEU A 26 -13.51 25.03 8.64
C LEU A 26 -12.20 24.64 7.99
N ALA A 27 -11.16 25.46 8.14
CA ALA A 27 -9.81 25.11 7.69
C ALA A 27 -9.17 23.98 8.50
N ALA A 28 -9.61 23.76 9.74
CA ALA A 28 -9.14 22.66 10.59
C ALA A 28 -9.86 21.33 10.34
N PHE A 29 -10.92 21.31 9.53
CA PHE A 29 -11.61 20.06 9.18
C PHE A 29 -10.80 19.27 8.16
N ASN A 30 -10.66 17.97 8.41
CA ASN A 30 -10.01 17.02 7.49
C ASN A 30 -10.93 16.62 6.33
N ASP A 31 -12.23 16.76 6.51
CA ASP A 31 -13.20 16.49 5.46
C ASP A 31 -13.30 17.67 4.49
N ALA A 32 -13.50 17.36 3.23
CA ALA A 32 -13.77 18.38 2.24
C ALA A 32 -15.16 18.99 2.50
N VAL A 33 -15.19 20.30 2.79
CA VAL A 33 -16.42 21.04 3.03
C VAL A 33 -16.61 22.08 1.94
N VAL A 34 -17.76 21.99 1.25
CA VAL A 34 -18.19 22.93 0.22
C VAL A 34 -19.54 23.49 0.61
N VAL A 35 -19.62 24.82 0.69
CA VAL A 35 -20.90 25.52 0.93
C VAL A 35 -21.36 26.15 -0.37
N LEU A 36 -22.63 25.93 -0.67
CA LEU A 36 -23.28 26.40 -1.89
C LEU A 36 -24.42 27.35 -1.55
N ASP A 37 -24.61 28.36 -2.38
CA ASP A 37 -25.79 29.22 -2.33
C ASP A 37 -27.02 28.56 -2.99
N ARG A 38 -28.14 29.27 -3.08
CA ARG A 38 -29.38 28.78 -3.67
C ARG A 38 -29.24 28.51 -5.19
N ASP A 39 -28.34 29.20 -5.86
CA ASP A 39 -28.05 29.03 -7.28
C ASP A 39 -26.96 27.97 -7.52
N GLN A 40 -26.65 27.16 -6.49
CA GLN A 40 -25.64 26.09 -6.47
C GLN A 40 -24.23 26.59 -6.74
N ARG A 41 -23.93 27.88 -6.48
CA ARG A 41 -22.58 28.43 -6.60
C ARG A 41 -21.82 28.22 -5.31
N VAL A 42 -20.54 27.93 -5.45
CA VAL A 42 -19.63 27.71 -4.32
C VAL A 42 -19.38 29.06 -3.62
N VAL A 43 -19.77 29.17 -2.35
CA VAL A 43 -19.51 30.33 -1.48
C VAL A 43 -18.42 30.06 -0.47
N LEU A 44 -18.13 28.79 -0.19
CA LEU A 44 -17.04 28.37 0.69
C LEU A 44 -16.46 27.06 0.18
N PHE A 45 -15.14 26.96 0.24
CA PHE A 45 -14.36 25.79 -0.18
C PHE A 45 -13.15 25.69 0.73
N ASN A 46 -13.12 24.68 1.62
CA ASN A 46 -12.03 24.56 2.60
C ASN A 46 -10.77 23.94 1.99
N PRO A 47 -9.61 23.98 2.69
CA PRO A 47 -8.37 23.40 2.17
C PRO A 47 -8.45 21.89 1.87
N ALA A 48 -9.21 21.11 2.66
CA ALA A 48 -9.40 19.71 2.39
C ALA A 48 -10.17 19.47 1.07
N ALA A 49 -11.10 20.36 0.71
CA ALA A 49 -11.78 20.31 -0.58
C ALA A 49 -10.85 20.66 -1.74
N GLU A 50 -9.93 21.65 -1.57
CA GLU A 50 -8.89 21.91 -2.58
C GLU A 50 -8.05 20.68 -2.88
N GLU A 51 -7.66 19.99 -1.80
CA GLU A 51 -6.81 18.82 -1.88
C GLU A 51 -7.52 17.63 -2.52
N LEU A 52 -8.76 17.37 -2.12
CA LEU A 52 -9.55 16.24 -2.60
C LEU A 52 -9.97 16.42 -4.07
N VAL A 53 -10.48 17.60 -4.43
CA VAL A 53 -10.96 17.90 -5.79
C VAL A 53 -9.82 18.26 -6.74
N GLY A 54 -8.70 18.77 -6.19
CA GLY A 54 -7.55 19.20 -6.98
C GLY A 54 -7.74 20.58 -7.67
N VAL A 55 -8.72 21.37 -7.20
CA VAL A 55 -9.02 22.71 -7.73
C VAL A 55 -8.73 23.75 -6.65
N PRO A 56 -7.91 24.78 -6.91
CA PRO A 56 -7.65 25.86 -5.94
C PRO A 56 -8.92 26.60 -5.54
N GLN A 57 -9.05 26.96 -4.25
CA GLN A 57 -10.21 27.68 -3.69
C GLN A 57 -10.59 28.91 -4.53
N ARG A 58 -9.59 29.72 -4.95
CA ARG A 58 -9.83 30.92 -5.75
C ARG A 58 -10.56 30.65 -7.06
N ARG A 59 -10.42 29.44 -7.60
CA ARG A 59 -11.02 29.01 -8.86
C ARG A 59 -12.36 28.33 -8.64
N ALA A 60 -12.54 27.70 -7.48
CA ALA A 60 -13.78 27.03 -7.10
C ALA A 60 -14.87 28.05 -6.67
N LEU A 61 -14.49 29.15 -6.01
CA LEU A 61 -15.43 30.16 -5.54
C LEU A 61 -16.20 30.81 -6.69
N GLY A 62 -17.52 30.82 -6.57
CA GLY A 62 -18.45 31.35 -7.59
C GLY A 62 -18.78 30.39 -8.72
N GLU A 63 -18.07 29.27 -8.87
CA GLU A 63 -18.39 28.24 -9.86
C GLU A 63 -19.64 27.46 -9.47
N ILE A 64 -20.34 26.91 -10.46
CA ILE A 64 -21.51 26.05 -10.26
C ILE A 64 -21.03 24.66 -9.84
N CYS A 65 -21.66 24.07 -8.81
CA CYS A 65 -21.31 22.76 -8.26
C CYS A 65 -21.20 21.67 -9.34
N ALA A 66 -22.15 21.61 -10.28
CA ALA A 66 -22.13 20.63 -11.36
C ALA A 66 -20.94 20.80 -12.34
N GLN A 67 -20.37 22.00 -12.47
CA GLN A 67 -19.19 22.24 -13.28
C GLN A 67 -17.91 21.85 -12.52
N LEU A 68 -17.89 22.06 -11.22
CA LEU A 68 -16.75 21.69 -10.37
C LEU A 68 -16.61 20.16 -10.26
N PHE A 69 -17.75 19.46 -10.22
CA PHE A 69 -17.82 17.99 -10.11
C PHE A 69 -18.32 17.33 -11.41
N TYR A 70 -17.89 17.86 -12.58
CA TYR A 70 -18.35 17.38 -13.89
C TYR A 70 -18.08 15.88 -14.13
N ASP A 71 -17.02 15.33 -13.53
CA ASP A 71 -16.67 13.91 -13.60
C ASP A 71 -17.51 13.03 -12.64
N THR A 72 -18.31 13.65 -11.76
CA THR A 72 -19.18 12.97 -10.80
C THR A 72 -20.57 13.63 -10.79
N PRO A 73 -21.39 13.44 -11.83
CA PRO A 73 -22.68 14.12 -12.01
C PRO A 73 -23.68 13.92 -10.86
N LEU A 74 -23.56 12.78 -10.16
CA LEU A 74 -24.35 12.43 -8.98
C LEU A 74 -24.30 13.48 -7.87
N ILE A 75 -23.16 14.17 -7.69
CA ILE A 75 -23.02 15.24 -6.67
C ILE A 75 -23.92 16.42 -7.04
N GLY A 76 -23.92 16.86 -8.30
CA GLY A 76 -24.77 17.95 -8.78
C GLY A 76 -26.27 17.62 -8.64
N GLU A 77 -26.67 16.39 -9.01
CA GLU A 77 -28.06 15.93 -8.86
C GLU A 77 -28.49 15.86 -7.39
N MET A 78 -27.61 15.42 -6.49
CA MET A 78 -27.85 15.36 -5.06
C MET A 78 -28.05 16.76 -4.48
N VAL A 79 -27.18 17.71 -4.83
CA VAL A 79 -27.30 19.11 -4.41
C VAL A 79 -28.61 19.74 -4.89
N ASP A 80 -29.02 19.50 -6.13
CA ASP A 80 -30.24 19.99 -6.69
C ASP A 80 -31.49 19.46 -5.94
N ARG A 81 -31.50 18.15 -5.61
CA ARG A 81 -32.57 17.55 -4.81
C ARG A 81 -32.63 18.14 -3.40
N VAL A 82 -31.47 18.28 -2.73
CA VAL A 82 -31.39 18.84 -1.38
C VAL A 82 -31.92 20.27 -1.31
N ILE A 83 -31.54 21.12 -2.27
CA ILE A 83 -32.01 22.51 -2.34
C ILE A 83 -33.52 22.58 -2.61
N ARG A 84 -34.05 21.72 -3.49
CA ARG A 84 -35.46 21.72 -3.86
C ARG A 84 -36.35 21.13 -2.78
N LEU A 85 -35.93 20.01 -2.17
CA LEU A 85 -36.77 19.25 -1.23
C LEU A 85 -36.53 19.67 0.23
N GLY A 86 -35.43 20.34 0.55
CA GLY A 86 -35.04 20.72 1.91
C GLY A 86 -34.72 19.52 2.80
N GLN A 87 -34.35 18.38 2.22
CA GLN A 87 -34.01 17.15 2.95
C GLN A 87 -32.53 16.81 2.76
N SER A 88 -31.85 16.42 3.83
CA SER A 88 -30.47 15.96 3.76
C SER A 88 -30.37 14.61 3.06
N GLU A 89 -29.36 14.43 2.24
CA GLU A 89 -29.04 13.19 1.54
C GLU A 89 -27.60 12.79 1.86
N SER A 90 -27.34 11.49 2.02
CA SER A 90 -25.99 10.95 2.20
C SER A 90 -25.83 9.70 1.34
N ARG A 91 -24.69 9.58 0.68
CA ARG A 91 -24.29 8.43 -0.11
C ARG A 91 -22.90 7.97 0.30
N THR A 92 -22.75 6.67 0.41
CA THR A 92 -21.49 6.03 0.73
C THR A 92 -21.04 5.19 -0.47
N ASP A 93 -19.74 5.04 -0.65
CA ASP A 93 -19.14 4.24 -1.72
C ASP A 93 -19.29 4.84 -3.12
N GLU A 94 -19.28 6.17 -3.21
CA GLU A 94 -19.19 6.87 -4.48
C GLU A 94 -17.71 7.07 -4.86
N ASP A 95 -17.42 7.06 -6.16
CA ASP A 95 -16.08 7.30 -6.68
C ASP A 95 -15.97 8.74 -7.17
N LEU A 96 -15.11 9.52 -6.50
CA LEU A 96 -14.75 10.86 -6.96
C LEU A 96 -13.51 10.78 -7.85
N MET A 97 -13.58 11.41 -9.04
CA MET A 97 -12.46 11.49 -9.95
C MET A 97 -11.52 12.64 -9.56
N ARG A 98 -10.28 12.30 -9.20
CA ARG A 98 -9.19 13.26 -8.99
C ARG A 98 -8.20 13.14 -10.15
N GLY A 99 -8.42 13.87 -11.23
CA GLY A 99 -7.69 13.70 -12.47
C GLY A 99 -7.89 12.31 -13.06
N ARG A 100 -6.86 11.43 -13.05
CA ARG A 100 -6.95 10.05 -13.51
C ARG A 100 -7.16 9.01 -12.41
N ARG A 101 -7.30 9.44 -11.15
CA ARG A 101 -7.42 8.54 -10.00
C ARG A 101 -8.85 8.58 -9.46
N GLN A 102 -9.43 7.41 -9.25
CA GLN A 102 -10.68 7.23 -8.51
C GLN A 102 -10.38 7.21 -7.01
N VAL A 103 -11.11 8.02 -6.25
CA VAL A 103 -11.02 8.09 -4.79
C VAL A 103 -12.39 7.71 -4.25
N PRO A 104 -12.51 6.61 -3.49
CA PRO A 104 -13.78 6.24 -2.86
C PRO A 104 -14.11 7.26 -1.76
N VAL A 105 -15.32 7.82 -1.83
CA VAL A 105 -15.76 8.87 -0.91
C VAL A 105 -17.13 8.56 -0.33
N ARG A 106 -17.40 9.15 0.84
CA ARG A 106 -18.77 9.34 1.36
C ARG A 106 -19.13 10.80 1.14
N VAL A 107 -20.28 11.02 0.51
CA VAL A 107 -20.79 12.35 0.20
C VAL A 107 -22.06 12.57 1.04
N SER A 108 -22.09 13.66 1.80
CA SER A 108 -23.26 14.09 2.57
C SER A 108 -23.60 15.52 2.20
N CYS A 109 -24.87 15.77 1.87
CA CYS A 109 -25.36 17.09 1.54
C CYS A 109 -26.52 17.43 2.47
N ALA A 110 -26.49 18.62 3.06
CA ALA A 110 -27.52 19.12 3.95
C ALA A 110 -27.98 20.53 3.53
N PRO A 111 -29.29 20.86 3.64
CA PRO A 111 -29.78 22.18 3.31
C PRO A 111 -29.36 23.21 4.35
N LEU A 112 -29.04 24.39 3.91
CA LEU A 112 -28.89 25.59 4.75
C LEU A 112 -30.21 26.35 4.77
N TRP A 113 -30.67 26.69 5.98
CA TRP A 113 -31.93 27.38 6.19
C TRP A 113 -31.71 28.83 6.61
N ASP A 114 -32.41 29.73 5.95
CA ASP A 114 -32.61 31.10 6.45
C ASP A 114 -34.11 31.38 6.55
N ARG A 115 -34.59 31.69 7.78
CA ARG A 115 -36.00 32.04 8.07
C ARG A 115 -37.04 31.12 7.41
N ASN A 116 -36.86 29.79 7.49
CA ASN A 116 -37.73 28.77 6.90
C ASN A 116 -37.63 28.62 5.35
N LEU A 117 -36.66 29.25 4.71
CA LEU A 117 -36.37 29.03 3.28
C LEU A 117 -35.01 28.38 3.15
N VAL A 118 -34.88 27.48 2.19
CA VAL A 118 -33.56 26.92 1.85
C VAL A 118 -32.75 28.02 1.14
N SER A 119 -31.68 28.44 1.78
CA SER A 119 -30.76 29.48 1.29
C SER A 119 -29.54 28.92 0.55
N GLY A 120 -29.33 27.59 0.65
CA GLY A 120 -28.20 26.92 0.03
C GLY A 120 -28.05 25.49 0.54
N ALA A 121 -26.87 24.92 0.35
CA ALA A 121 -26.53 23.58 0.85
C ALA A 121 -25.08 23.52 1.36
N VAL A 122 -24.83 22.60 2.29
CA VAL A 122 -23.48 22.19 2.72
C VAL A 122 -23.22 20.79 2.21
N LEU A 123 -22.15 20.64 1.46
CA LEU A 123 -21.63 19.36 0.96
C LEU A 123 -20.39 19.01 1.78
N VAL A 124 -20.40 17.82 2.38
CA VAL A 124 -19.27 17.24 3.11
C VAL A 124 -18.86 15.96 2.40
N ILE A 125 -17.59 15.90 1.99
CA ILE A 125 -17.03 14.75 1.29
C ILE A 125 -15.91 14.18 2.15
N HIS A 126 -16.08 12.92 2.56
CA HIS A 126 -15.13 12.18 3.37
C HIS A 126 -14.39 11.16 2.51
N ASP A 127 -13.04 11.24 2.46
CA ASP A 127 -12.19 10.27 1.74
C ASP A 127 -12.17 8.94 2.50
N LEU A 128 -12.65 7.86 1.86
CA LEU A 128 -12.67 6.52 2.41
C LEU A 128 -11.45 5.68 2.03
N GLY A 129 -10.55 6.21 1.21
CA GLY A 129 -9.43 5.44 0.66
C GLY A 129 -8.51 4.85 1.72
N TYR A 130 -8.23 5.60 2.78
CA TYR A 130 -7.42 5.12 3.90
C TYR A 130 -8.17 4.09 4.76
N GLN A 131 -9.44 4.35 5.08
CA GLN A 131 -10.25 3.44 5.89
C GLN A 131 -10.41 2.09 5.18
N ARG A 132 -10.71 2.08 3.87
CA ARG A 132 -10.78 0.84 3.07
C ARG A 132 -9.46 0.09 3.04
N THR A 133 -8.35 0.79 2.89
CA THR A 133 -7.03 0.15 2.89
C THR A 133 -6.73 -0.55 4.22
N LEU A 134 -7.12 0.07 5.35
CA LEU A 134 -7.00 -0.53 6.69
C LEU A 134 -7.93 -1.73 6.89
N GLU A 135 -9.20 -1.61 6.47
CA GLU A 135 -10.18 -2.70 6.58
C GLU A 135 -9.79 -3.90 5.72
N ASP A 136 -9.32 -3.67 4.50
CA ASP A 136 -8.82 -4.72 3.62
C ASP A 136 -7.55 -5.37 4.17
N SER A 137 -6.66 -4.58 4.74
CA SER A 137 -5.47 -5.09 5.42
C SER A 137 -5.84 -5.95 6.63
N ALA A 138 -6.76 -5.48 7.47
CA ALA A 138 -7.25 -6.21 8.65
C ALA A 138 -7.94 -7.53 8.25
N ARG A 139 -8.79 -7.53 7.22
CA ARG A 139 -9.43 -8.75 6.69
C ARG A 139 -8.41 -9.75 6.13
N ARG A 140 -7.39 -9.26 5.43
CA ARG A 140 -6.29 -10.12 4.93
C ARG A 140 -5.51 -10.74 6.09
N HIS A 141 -5.18 -9.96 7.12
CA HIS A 141 -4.49 -10.47 8.31
C HIS A 141 -5.32 -11.50 9.08
N GLU A 142 -6.63 -11.29 9.21
CA GLU A 142 -7.53 -12.26 9.87
C GLU A 142 -7.66 -13.56 9.08
N SER A 143 -7.80 -13.50 7.75
CA SER A 143 -7.79 -14.68 6.88
C SER A 143 -6.47 -15.45 6.97
N LEU A 144 -5.35 -14.75 6.98
CA LEU A 144 -4.02 -15.35 7.08
C LEU A 144 -3.76 -15.95 8.46
N ALA A 145 -4.24 -15.32 9.55
CA ALA A 145 -4.12 -15.85 10.89
C ALA A 145 -4.93 -17.16 11.09
N ARG A 146 -6.11 -17.26 10.47
CA ARG A 146 -6.90 -18.51 10.46
C ARG A 146 -6.21 -19.63 9.68
N LEU A 147 -5.59 -19.31 8.54
CA LEU A 147 -4.75 -20.28 7.80
C LEU A 147 -3.52 -20.71 8.60
N GLY A 148 -2.92 -19.79 9.36
CA GLY A 148 -1.66 -20.01 10.05
C GLY A 148 -1.70 -21.16 11.06
N THR A 149 -2.78 -21.29 11.80
CA THR A 149 -2.92 -22.35 12.82
C THR A 149 -3.05 -23.75 12.18
N LEU A 150 -3.75 -23.86 11.06
CA LEU A 150 -3.90 -25.11 10.31
C LEU A 150 -2.62 -25.49 9.56
N VAL A 151 -1.94 -24.50 8.96
CA VAL A 151 -0.73 -24.69 8.16
C VAL A 151 0.47 -25.07 9.03
N ALA A 152 0.59 -24.54 10.24
CA ALA A 152 1.70 -24.87 11.14
C ALA A 152 1.73 -26.36 11.53
N GLY A 153 0.57 -26.97 11.80
CA GLY A 153 0.45 -28.42 12.07
C GLY A 153 0.80 -29.28 10.85
N LEU A 154 0.22 -28.92 9.69
CA LEU A 154 0.45 -29.67 8.44
C LEU A 154 1.92 -29.59 7.99
N ALA A 155 2.57 -28.45 8.20
CA ALA A 155 3.95 -28.25 7.80
C ALA A 155 4.93 -29.13 8.58
N HIS A 156 4.71 -29.36 9.87
CA HIS A 156 5.50 -30.29 10.66
C HIS A 156 5.32 -31.74 10.21
N GLU A 157 4.10 -32.15 9.90
CA GLU A 157 3.80 -33.51 9.42
C GLU A 157 4.34 -33.76 8.00
N VAL A 158 4.43 -32.73 7.15
CA VAL A 158 5.02 -32.85 5.79
C VAL A 158 6.56 -32.82 5.84
N ARG A 159 7.16 -32.05 6.74
CA ARG A 159 8.63 -31.94 6.86
C ARG A 159 9.28 -33.29 7.24
N ASN A 160 8.64 -34.10 8.08
CA ASN A 160 9.18 -35.37 8.54
C ASN A 160 9.39 -36.40 7.42
N PRO A 161 8.41 -36.73 6.54
CA PRO A 161 8.61 -37.64 5.42
C PRO A 161 9.59 -37.08 4.38
N LEU A 162 9.59 -35.75 4.16
CA LEU A 162 10.53 -35.10 3.24
C LEU A 162 11.97 -35.26 3.67
N ALA A 163 12.26 -35.16 4.97
CA ALA A 163 13.61 -35.40 5.51
C ALA A 163 14.05 -36.86 5.29
N GLY A 164 13.14 -37.82 5.41
CA GLY A 164 13.40 -39.24 5.12
C GLY A 164 13.73 -39.49 3.65
N ILE A 165 12.96 -38.90 2.71
CA ILE A 165 13.19 -39.01 1.27
C ILE A 165 14.53 -38.38 0.87
N LYS A 166 14.85 -37.20 1.42
CA LYS A 166 16.13 -36.54 1.19
C LYS A 166 17.31 -37.38 1.67
N GLY A 167 17.21 -37.97 2.88
CA GLY A 167 18.24 -38.85 3.42
C GLY A 167 18.46 -40.10 2.54
N ALA A 168 17.38 -40.73 2.07
CA ALA A 168 17.45 -41.87 1.15
C ALA A 168 18.10 -41.51 -0.18
N ALA A 169 17.71 -40.39 -0.77
CA ALA A 169 18.30 -39.88 -2.03
C ALA A 169 19.80 -39.57 -1.87
N GLN A 170 20.22 -39.00 -0.76
CA GLN A 170 21.63 -38.72 -0.49
C GLN A 170 22.46 -40.01 -0.31
N LEU A 171 21.91 -41.02 0.33
CA LEU A 171 22.56 -42.34 0.47
C LEU A 171 22.76 -43.02 -0.87
N LEU A 172 21.79 -42.96 -1.77
CA LEU A 172 21.91 -43.48 -3.14
C LEU A 172 22.97 -42.74 -3.94
N GLN A 173 23.10 -41.41 -3.81
CA GLN A 173 24.16 -40.60 -4.46
C GLN A 173 25.55 -40.91 -3.96
N SER A 174 25.72 -41.30 -2.70
CA SER A 174 27.02 -41.60 -2.09
C SER A 174 27.52 -43.03 -2.36
N HIS A 175 26.71 -43.89 -3.01
CA HIS A 175 27.10 -45.28 -3.30
C HIS A 175 27.96 -45.37 -4.56
N PRO A 176 29.22 -45.83 -4.50
CA PRO A 176 30.18 -45.86 -5.63
C PRO A 176 29.77 -46.75 -6.82
N ARG A 177 28.73 -47.56 -6.69
CA ARG A 177 28.24 -48.49 -7.71
C ARG A 177 26.97 -48.02 -8.40
N ALA A 178 26.53 -46.77 -8.20
CA ALA A 178 25.38 -46.27 -8.89
C ALA A 178 25.68 -46.08 -10.40
N HIS A 179 24.92 -46.78 -11.25
CA HIS A 179 24.93 -46.52 -12.68
C HIS A 179 24.49 -45.07 -12.93
N THR A 180 24.91 -44.47 -14.03
CA THR A 180 24.65 -43.05 -14.42
C THR A 180 23.19 -42.70 -14.31
N ASP A 181 22.29 -43.64 -14.64
CA ASP A 181 20.84 -43.45 -14.56
C ASP A 181 20.32 -43.26 -13.14
N LEU A 182 20.88 -43.98 -12.14
CA LEU A 182 20.49 -43.82 -10.72
C LEU A 182 20.90 -42.44 -10.16
N THR A 183 22.03 -41.87 -10.63
CA THR A 183 22.49 -40.53 -10.23
C THR A 183 21.53 -39.47 -10.74
N GLU A 184 21.02 -39.58 -11.96
CA GLU A 184 20.06 -38.66 -12.53
C GLU A 184 18.75 -38.66 -11.75
N TYR A 185 18.19 -39.84 -11.45
CA TYR A 185 16.96 -39.96 -10.65
C TYR A 185 17.12 -39.44 -9.23
N THR A 186 18.21 -39.74 -8.57
CA THR A 186 18.48 -39.27 -7.21
C THR A 186 18.67 -37.72 -7.18
N THR A 187 19.25 -37.16 -8.21
CA THR A 187 19.38 -35.69 -8.36
C THR A 187 18.01 -35.03 -8.54
N VAL A 188 17.12 -35.62 -9.30
CA VAL A 188 15.74 -35.15 -9.48
C VAL A 188 14.99 -35.22 -8.15
N ILE A 189 15.06 -36.36 -7.45
CA ILE A 189 14.40 -36.53 -6.12
C ILE A 189 14.91 -35.49 -5.14
N GLY A 190 16.23 -35.30 -5.05
CA GLY A 190 16.81 -34.28 -4.16
C GLY A 190 16.35 -32.85 -4.48
N ARG A 191 16.20 -32.52 -5.75
CA ARG A 191 15.69 -31.22 -6.21
C ARG A 191 14.24 -31.02 -5.81
N GLU A 192 13.38 -32.03 -6.01
CA GLU A 192 11.96 -31.93 -5.69
C GLU A 192 11.72 -31.91 -4.17
N VAL A 193 12.49 -32.66 -3.40
CA VAL A 193 12.48 -32.58 -1.93
C VAL A 193 12.86 -31.18 -1.43
N ASN A 194 13.91 -30.57 -2.01
CA ASN A 194 14.30 -29.22 -1.64
C ASN A 194 13.20 -28.20 -1.99
N ARG A 195 12.53 -28.39 -3.14
CA ARG A 195 11.40 -27.55 -3.56
C ARG A 195 10.22 -27.64 -2.60
N LEU A 196 9.86 -28.86 -2.19
CA LEU A 196 8.78 -29.08 -1.22
C LEU A 196 9.15 -28.54 0.16
N SER A 197 10.39 -28.66 0.60
CA SER A 197 10.86 -28.08 1.85
C SER A 197 10.76 -26.56 1.86
N ALA A 198 11.16 -25.90 0.77
CA ALA A 198 11.00 -24.46 0.62
C ALA A 198 9.52 -24.03 0.65
N LEU A 199 8.64 -24.79 0.00
CA LEU A 199 7.19 -24.51 0.01
C LEU A 199 6.60 -24.62 1.42
N VAL A 200 7.05 -25.59 2.22
CA VAL A 200 6.62 -25.74 3.61
C VAL A 200 7.13 -24.56 4.47
N GLU A 201 8.37 -24.11 4.27
CA GLU A 201 8.91 -22.95 4.96
C GLU A 201 8.18 -21.66 4.58
N ASP A 202 7.83 -21.50 3.30
CA ASP A 202 7.01 -20.40 2.81
C ASP A 202 5.62 -20.37 3.47
N LEU A 203 4.98 -21.54 3.59
CA LEU A 203 3.68 -21.67 4.26
C LEU A 203 3.77 -21.36 5.76
N LEU A 204 4.81 -21.80 6.43
CA LEU A 204 5.04 -21.46 7.84
C LEU A 204 5.25 -19.95 8.04
N THR A 205 6.05 -19.35 7.20
CA THR A 205 6.30 -17.90 7.22
C THR A 205 5.01 -17.12 6.94
N LEU A 206 4.18 -17.61 6.03
CA LEU A 206 2.90 -16.98 5.73
C LEU A 206 1.91 -17.10 6.89
N GLY A 207 1.86 -18.26 7.55
CA GLY A 207 0.94 -18.55 8.65
C GLY A 207 1.31 -17.84 9.97
N ALA A 208 2.56 -17.88 10.34
CA ALA A 208 3.07 -17.32 11.60
C ALA A 208 4.49 -16.76 11.36
N PRO A 209 4.62 -15.57 10.77
CA PRO A 209 5.93 -14.98 10.57
C PRO A 209 6.59 -14.74 11.92
N PRO A 210 7.88 -15.01 12.06
CA PRO A 210 8.61 -14.62 13.24
C PRO A 210 8.51 -13.11 13.41
N LYS A 211 8.25 -12.65 14.64
CA LYS A 211 8.25 -11.20 14.93
C LYS A 211 9.57 -10.60 14.49
N PRO A 212 9.55 -9.47 13.76
CA PRO A 212 10.77 -8.85 13.25
C PRO A 212 11.67 -8.43 14.42
N ARG A 213 12.96 -8.75 14.32
CA ARG A 213 13.98 -8.28 15.25
C ARG A 213 14.48 -6.92 14.78
N LEU A 214 13.77 -5.87 15.20
CA LEU A 214 14.06 -4.51 14.76
C LEU A 214 15.42 -4.04 15.30
N ALA A 215 16.31 -3.64 14.41
CA ALA A 215 17.61 -3.04 14.67
C ALA A 215 17.86 -1.89 13.67
N PRO A 216 18.80 -0.97 13.94
CA PRO A 216 19.22 0.00 12.93
C PRO A 216 19.83 -0.71 11.71
N VAL A 217 19.21 -0.53 10.54
CA VAL A 217 19.59 -1.19 9.29
C VAL A 217 19.82 -0.15 8.20
N ASN A 218 20.97 -0.23 7.55
CA ASN A 218 21.24 0.51 6.34
C ASN A 218 20.69 -0.23 5.13
N VAL A 219 19.66 0.32 4.48
CA VAL A 219 18.98 -0.32 3.35
C VAL A 219 19.91 -0.58 2.17
N HIS A 220 20.88 0.32 1.91
CA HIS A 220 21.79 0.14 0.79
C HIS A 220 22.73 -1.05 1.00
N ARG A 221 23.17 -1.28 2.25
CA ARG A 221 23.95 -2.47 2.59
C ARG A 221 23.14 -3.74 2.32
N VAL A 222 21.88 -3.79 2.76
CA VAL A 222 20.99 -4.94 2.51
C VAL A 222 20.83 -5.18 0.99
N LEU A 223 20.54 -4.12 0.24
CA LEU A 223 20.38 -4.23 -1.22
C LEU A 223 21.67 -4.71 -1.90
N GLN A 224 22.85 -4.24 -1.49
CA GLN A 224 24.14 -4.67 -2.02
C GLN A 224 24.42 -6.16 -1.74
N GLU A 225 24.13 -6.63 -0.52
CA GLU A 225 24.28 -8.03 -0.14
C GLU A 225 23.35 -8.94 -0.96
N VAL A 226 22.09 -8.53 -1.15
CA VAL A 226 21.13 -9.26 -1.98
C VAL A 226 21.55 -9.27 -3.44
N VAL A 227 22.02 -8.15 -3.96
CA VAL A 227 22.51 -8.06 -5.35
C VAL A 227 23.68 -9.02 -5.56
N ALA A 228 24.64 -9.09 -4.63
CA ALA A 228 25.79 -10.01 -4.77
C ALA A 228 25.34 -11.48 -4.89
N VAL A 229 24.22 -11.85 -4.26
CA VAL A 229 23.65 -13.21 -4.37
C VAL A 229 23.02 -13.46 -5.74
N VAL A 230 22.30 -12.47 -6.31
CA VAL A 230 21.58 -12.65 -7.59
C VAL A 230 22.41 -12.30 -8.82
N GLU A 231 23.50 -11.56 -8.68
CA GLU A 231 24.35 -11.11 -9.78
C GLU A 231 24.78 -12.24 -10.73
N PRO A 232 25.22 -13.43 -10.25
CA PRO A 232 25.55 -14.55 -11.14
C PRO A 232 24.35 -15.06 -11.93
N GLU A 233 23.14 -14.97 -11.37
CA GLU A 233 21.92 -15.38 -12.06
C GLU A 233 21.51 -14.35 -13.13
N LEU A 234 21.66 -13.06 -12.82
CA LEU A 234 21.40 -11.96 -13.75
C LEU A 234 22.40 -11.95 -14.92
N ALA A 235 23.68 -12.16 -14.64
CA ALA A 235 24.72 -12.25 -15.67
C ALA A 235 24.46 -13.39 -16.67
N ARG A 236 24.04 -14.57 -16.20
CA ARG A 236 23.66 -15.69 -17.09
C ARG A 236 22.43 -15.37 -17.94
N ALA A 237 21.55 -14.51 -17.45
CA ALA A 237 20.34 -14.07 -18.16
C ALA A 237 20.58 -12.83 -19.04
N ASN A 238 21.81 -12.31 -19.11
CA ASN A 238 22.17 -11.04 -19.77
C ASN A 238 21.32 -9.85 -19.28
N VAL A 239 21.01 -9.81 -17.99
CA VAL A 239 20.26 -8.73 -17.35
C VAL A 239 21.23 -7.80 -16.63
N ARG A 240 21.12 -6.50 -16.90
CA ARG A 240 21.91 -5.44 -16.26
C ARG A 240 21.16 -4.85 -15.08
N LEU A 241 21.90 -4.47 -14.04
CA LEU A 241 21.40 -3.71 -12.92
C LEU A 241 21.78 -2.24 -13.05
N GLN A 242 20.82 -1.35 -12.81
CA GLN A 242 21.04 0.09 -12.67
C GLN A 242 20.63 0.52 -11.27
N TYR A 243 21.36 1.47 -10.69
CA TYR A 243 21.13 1.98 -9.35
C TYR A 243 20.76 3.46 -9.41
N ALA A 244 19.68 3.80 -8.72
CA ALA A 244 19.20 5.17 -8.51
C ALA A 244 19.02 5.39 -7.01
N PHE A 245 20.12 5.35 -6.26
CA PHE A 245 20.13 5.42 -4.82
C PHE A 245 20.26 6.85 -4.31
N ASP A 246 19.43 7.20 -3.32
CA ASP A 246 19.57 8.41 -2.54
C ASP A 246 20.57 8.17 -1.40
N PRO A 247 21.79 8.75 -1.44
CA PRO A 247 22.81 8.49 -0.44
C PRO A 247 22.53 9.16 0.92
N SER A 248 21.52 10.00 1.01
CA SER A 248 21.18 10.75 2.23
C SER A 248 20.26 10.00 3.19
N LEU A 249 19.85 8.77 2.83
CA LEU A 249 18.90 8.00 3.63
C LEU A 249 19.49 7.59 4.98
N PRO A 250 18.79 7.86 6.10
CA PRO A 250 19.18 7.38 7.41
C PRO A 250 18.90 5.87 7.56
N ASP A 251 19.51 5.25 8.57
CA ASP A 251 19.17 3.89 8.97
C ASP A 251 17.70 3.80 9.40
N LEU A 252 17.05 2.68 9.05
CA LEU A 252 15.69 2.40 9.49
C LEU A 252 15.67 1.29 10.56
N GLN A 253 14.64 1.24 11.40
CA GLN A 253 14.42 0.15 12.33
C GLN A 253 13.77 -1.03 11.63
N ALA A 254 14.53 -2.06 11.33
CA ALA A 254 14.06 -3.21 10.56
C ALA A 254 14.79 -4.51 10.95
N ASP A 255 14.28 -5.63 10.46
CA ASP A 255 14.94 -6.93 10.49
C ASP A 255 15.67 -7.14 9.15
N ASP A 256 16.99 -7.14 9.22
CA ASP A 256 17.91 -7.26 8.08
C ASP A 256 17.65 -8.53 7.25
N ALA A 257 17.50 -9.68 7.92
CA ALA A 257 17.27 -10.95 7.25
C ALA A 257 15.90 -10.99 6.52
N GLN A 258 14.86 -10.44 7.16
CA GLN A 258 13.54 -10.37 6.54
C GLN A 258 13.52 -9.40 5.34
N LEU A 259 14.18 -8.25 5.43
CA LEU A 259 14.30 -7.34 4.30
C LEU A 259 15.12 -7.94 3.16
N SER A 260 16.20 -8.66 3.48
CA SER A 260 16.98 -9.41 2.48
C SER A 260 16.11 -10.43 1.73
N GLN A 261 15.24 -11.14 2.44
CA GLN A 261 14.28 -12.08 1.85
C GLN A 261 13.31 -11.37 0.89
N VAL A 262 12.77 -10.20 1.29
CA VAL A 262 11.89 -9.39 0.44
C VAL A 262 12.61 -9.00 -0.85
N PHE A 263 13.77 -8.36 -0.77
CA PHE A 263 14.46 -7.85 -1.95
C PHE A 263 15.00 -8.97 -2.85
N LEU A 264 15.45 -10.08 -2.28
CA LEU A 264 15.85 -11.27 -3.04
C LEU A 264 14.69 -11.81 -3.88
N ASN A 265 13.50 -11.91 -3.27
CA ASN A 265 12.30 -12.37 -3.99
C ASN A 265 11.91 -11.39 -5.10
N LEU A 266 11.96 -10.07 -4.85
CA LEU A 266 11.63 -9.06 -5.85
C LEU A 266 12.58 -9.09 -7.05
N LEU A 267 13.90 -9.20 -6.81
CA LEU A 267 14.89 -9.27 -7.89
C LEU A 267 14.77 -10.55 -8.72
N ARG A 268 14.50 -11.69 -8.08
CA ARG A 268 14.24 -12.95 -8.78
C ARG A 268 12.97 -12.87 -9.63
N ASN A 269 11.90 -12.25 -9.09
CA ASN A 269 10.67 -12.06 -9.84
C ASN A 269 10.87 -11.14 -11.06
N ALA A 270 11.62 -10.05 -10.90
CA ALA A 270 11.98 -9.15 -11.99
C ALA A 270 12.76 -9.89 -13.10
N ARG A 271 13.79 -10.67 -12.73
CA ARG A 271 14.55 -11.50 -13.69
C ARG A 271 13.64 -12.50 -14.43
N GLU A 272 12.75 -13.18 -13.72
CA GLU A 272 11.84 -14.16 -14.32
C GLU A 272 10.83 -13.51 -15.27
N SER A 273 10.32 -12.31 -14.92
CA SER A 273 9.46 -11.50 -15.80
C SER A 273 10.17 -11.17 -17.12
N MET A 274 11.45 -10.86 -17.07
CA MET A 274 12.25 -10.57 -18.26
C MET A 274 12.50 -11.82 -19.13
N ALA A 275 12.71 -12.98 -18.52
CA ALA A 275 12.86 -14.23 -19.23
C ALA A 275 11.57 -14.70 -19.93
N ALA A 276 10.41 -14.45 -19.34
CA ALA A 276 9.10 -14.80 -19.87
C ALA A 276 8.66 -13.93 -21.06
N GLY A 277 9.18 -12.70 -21.17
CA GLY A 277 8.87 -11.76 -22.25
C GLY A 277 9.37 -12.18 -23.65
N GLY A 278 9.97 -13.35 -23.78
CA GLY A 278 10.38 -14.00 -25.01
C GLY A 278 11.13 -13.08 -26.00
N THR A 279 12.42 -13.25 -26.13
CA THR A 279 13.38 -12.50 -26.94
C THR A 279 13.97 -11.27 -26.25
N ALA A 280 15.28 -11.31 -26.11
CA ALA A 280 16.10 -10.15 -25.89
C ALA A 280 15.89 -9.14 -27.03
N THR A 281 14.80 -8.38 -26.96
CA THR A 281 14.62 -7.21 -27.81
C THR A 281 15.68 -6.22 -27.34
N ALA A 282 16.57 -5.84 -28.23
CA ALA A 282 17.67 -4.93 -27.94
C ALA A 282 17.18 -3.74 -27.13
N GLY A 283 17.71 -3.56 -25.90
CA GLY A 283 17.33 -2.48 -24.99
C GLY A 283 16.35 -2.82 -23.86
N ARG A 284 15.89 -4.07 -23.70
CA ARG A 284 15.04 -4.53 -22.58
C ARG A 284 15.75 -5.53 -21.69
N ASP A 285 16.87 -5.13 -21.14
CA ASP A 285 17.75 -6.00 -20.38
C ASP A 285 18.12 -5.41 -19.01
N THR A 286 17.33 -4.46 -18.52
CA THR A 286 17.70 -3.70 -17.34
C THR A 286 16.66 -3.83 -16.22
N ILE A 287 17.15 -4.12 -15.02
CA ILE A 287 16.41 -3.95 -13.76
C ILE A 287 16.98 -2.72 -13.07
N THR A 288 16.11 -1.79 -12.67
CA THR A 288 16.52 -0.59 -11.93
C THR A 288 16.14 -0.73 -10.46
N LEU A 289 17.11 -0.53 -9.58
CA LEU A 289 16.91 -0.40 -8.14
C LEU A 289 16.97 1.07 -7.75
N GLY A 290 15.86 1.62 -7.26
CA GLY A 290 15.78 3.00 -6.79
C GLY A 290 15.53 3.05 -5.28
N THR A 291 16.14 4.02 -4.60
CA THR A 291 15.82 4.36 -3.21
C THR A 291 15.65 5.85 -3.08
N ARG A 292 14.63 6.28 -2.33
CA ARG A 292 14.43 7.71 -2.02
C ARG A 292 13.69 7.89 -0.71
N MET A 293 13.86 9.06 -0.10
CA MET A 293 13.00 9.50 0.97
C MET A 293 11.70 10.06 0.39
N GLU A 294 10.58 9.63 0.94
CA GLU A 294 9.26 10.16 0.61
C GLU A 294 8.62 10.70 1.89
N THR A 295 8.22 11.96 1.84
CA THR A 295 7.48 12.57 2.93
C THR A 295 6.02 12.55 2.53
N ASP A 296 5.23 11.67 3.14
CA ASP A 296 3.82 11.58 2.84
C ASP A 296 3.06 12.60 3.70
N PHE A 297 2.61 13.68 3.07
CA PHE A 297 1.75 14.69 3.70
C PHE A 297 0.31 14.19 3.88
N HIS A 298 -0.04 13.00 3.34
CA HIS A 298 -1.40 12.48 3.28
C HIS A 298 -1.75 11.47 4.39
N ILE A 299 -0.78 10.99 5.16
CA ILE A 299 -1.03 10.03 6.24
C ILE A 299 -0.83 10.74 7.58
N GLN A 300 -1.94 11.16 8.16
CA GLN A 300 -2.12 11.67 9.52
C GLN A 300 -1.89 13.16 9.77
N ARG A 301 -3.01 13.88 9.75
CA ARG A 301 -3.23 15.05 10.61
C ARG A 301 -3.67 14.69 12.04
N ASP A 302 -3.37 13.51 12.52
CA ASP A 302 -3.45 13.25 13.97
C ASP A 302 -2.09 13.60 14.59
N SER A 303 -2.08 14.73 15.24
CA SER A 303 -1.14 15.24 16.26
C SER A 303 0.19 14.48 16.41
N ALA A 304 1.12 14.62 15.48
CA ALA A 304 2.58 14.62 15.64
C ALA A 304 3.32 14.34 14.31
N GLY A 305 3.72 15.40 13.59
CA GLY A 305 4.82 15.37 12.62
C GLY A 305 4.58 14.58 11.33
N SER A 306 5.02 15.13 10.20
CA SER A 306 5.08 14.39 8.95
C SER A 306 5.90 13.10 9.13
N ARG A 307 5.36 11.94 8.74
CA ARG A 307 6.13 10.71 8.74
C ARG A 307 6.90 10.61 7.44
N SER A 308 8.21 10.45 7.54
CA SER A 308 9.06 10.15 6.39
C SER A 308 9.11 8.64 6.18
N PHE A 309 9.07 8.24 4.92
CA PHE A 309 9.16 6.84 4.50
C PHE A 309 10.40 6.65 3.63
N LEU A 310 11.06 5.53 3.82
CA LEU A 310 11.96 4.99 2.82
C LEU A 310 11.12 4.36 1.72
N ARG A 311 11.34 4.76 0.49
CA ARG A 311 10.79 4.12 -0.70
C ARG A 311 11.89 3.39 -1.45
N VAL A 312 11.70 2.08 -1.64
CA VAL A 312 12.54 1.24 -2.50
C VAL A 312 11.74 0.81 -3.70
N GLU A 313 12.26 1.00 -4.89
CA GLU A 313 11.64 0.61 -6.16
C GLU A 313 12.48 -0.43 -6.86
N VAL A 314 11.83 -1.51 -7.27
CA VAL A 314 12.39 -2.52 -8.19
C VAL A 314 11.61 -2.41 -9.49
N THR A 315 12.26 -1.93 -10.54
CA THR A 315 11.67 -1.70 -11.86
C THR A 315 12.27 -2.66 -12.86
N ASP A 316 11.44 -3.49 -13.50
CA ASP A 316 11.83 -4.37 -14.59
C ASP A 316 11.27 -3.88 -15.93
N GLN A 317 11.83 -4.42 -17.01
CA GLN A 317 11.40 -4.20 -18.40
C GLN A 317 10.81 -5.48 -19.02
N GLY A 318 10.29 -6.39 -18.20
CA GLY A 318 9.74 -7.67 -18.60
C GLY A 318 8.39 -7.61 -19.29
N CYS A 319 7.62 -8.70 -19.17
CA CYS A 319 6.30 -8.82 -19.81
C CYS A 319 5.25 -7.82 -19.27
N GLY A 320 5.51 -7.20 -18.10
CA GLY A 320 4.58 -6.28 -17.46
C GLY A 320 3.40 -6.98 -16.78
N ILE A 321 2.53 -6.17 -16.20
CA ILE A 321 1.29 -6.61 -15.54
C ILE A 321 0.14 -5.72 -15.97
N ASP A 322 -1.07 -6.28 -16.06
CA ASP A 322 -2.29 -5.52 -16.19
C ASP A 322 -2.86 -5.10 -14.82
N ALA A 323 -3.89 -4.27 -14.82
CA ALA A 323 -4.50 -3.76 -13.60
C ALA A 323 -5.12 -4.87 -12.74
N ALA A 324 -5.67 -5.92 -13.37
CA ALA A 324 -6.26 -7.05 -12.66
C ALA A 324 -5.18 -7.88 -11.94
N THR A 325 -4.07 -8.18 -12.63
CA THR A 325 -2.91 -8.85 -12.04
C THR A 325 -2.28 -8.02 -10.92
N ALA A 326 -2.14 -6.69 -11.12
CA ALA A 326 -1.59 -5.80 -10.10
C ALA A 326 -2.41 -5.81 -8.79
N ALA A 327 -3.73 -5.96 -8.88
CA ALA A 327 -4.61 -6.05 -7.71
C ALA A 327 -4.48 -7.38 -6.93
N GLN A 328 -4.17 -8.48 -7.63
CA GLN A 328 -4.19 -9.83 -7.06
C GLN A 328 -2.80 -10.42 -6.78
N MET A 329 -1.73 -9.86 -7.36
CA MET A 329 -0.40 -10.47 -7.31
C MET A 329 0.21 -10.63 -5.91
N PHE A 330 -0.35 -9.96 -4.91
CA PHE A 330 0.04 -10.10 -3.50
C PHE A 330 -0.85 -11.11 -2.75
N GLU A 331 -1.85 -11.70 -3.40
CA GLU A 331 -2.67 -12.75 -2.78
C GLU A 331 -1.90 -14.07 -2.76
N PRO A 332 -1.98 -14.83 -1.66
CA PRO A 332 -1.36 -16.14 -1.58
C PRO A 332 -1.85 -17.09 -2.69
N PHE A 333 -0.94 -17.87 -3.25
CA PHE A 333 -1.17 -18.83 -4.35
C PHE A 333 -1.52 -18.20 -5.71
N PHE A 334 -1.63 -16.89 -5.82
CA PHE A 334 -1.80 -16.23 -7.10
C PHE A 334 -0.48 -16.27 -7.89
N THR A 335 -0.51 -16.83 -9.08
CA THR A 335 0.65 -16.90 -9.98
C THR A 335 0.22 -16.97 -11.43
N THR A 336 0.92 -16.27 -12.28
CA THR A 336 0.82 -16.37 -13.75
C THR A 336 1.87 -17.32 -14.32
N LYS A 337 2.76 -17.89 -13.48
CA LYS A 337 3.89 -18.73 -13.86
C LYS A 337 3.52 -20.21 -13.74
N ALA A 338 3.83 -21.02 -14.75
CA ALA A 338 3.51 -22.47 -14.77
C ALA A 338 4.15 -23.28 -13.61
N ARG A 339 5.25 -22.79 -13.01
CA ARG A 339 5.96 -23.45 -11.90
C ARG A 339 6.08 -22.55 -10.65
N GLY A 340 5.36 -21.47 -10.59
CA GLY A 340 5.35 -20.57 -9.44
C GLY A 340 4.48 -21.11 -8.30
N THR A 341 4.91 -20.93 -7.06
CA THR A 341 4.10 -21.27 -5.87
C THR A 341 3.05 -20.19 -5.57
N GLY A 342 3.23 -18.97 -6.08
CA GLY A 342 2.38 -17.81 -5.77
C GLY A 342 2.49 -17.34 -4.32
N LEU A 343 3.51 -17.77 -3.57
CA LEU A 343 3.69 -17.42 -2.16
C LEU A 343 4.70 -16.29 -1.95
N GLY A 344 5.70 -16.17 -2.81
CA GLY A 344 6.81 -15.24 -2.60
C GLY A 344 6.37 -13.78 -2.41
N LEU A 345 5.51 -13.23 -3.30
CA LEU A 345 5.03 -11.85 -3.17
C LEU A 345 4.09 -11.65 -1.98
N ALA A 346 3.28 -12.66 -1.65
CA ALA A 346 2.43 -12.63 -0.46
C ALA A 346 3.25 -12.57 0.83
N ILE A 347 4.33 -13.38 0.91
CA ILE A 347 5.29 -13.36 2.04
C ILE A 347 6.00 -12.01 2.09
N SER A 348 6.49 -11.50 0.96
CA SER A 348 7.15 -10.20 0.92
C SER A 348 6.23 -9.07 1.40
N SER A 349 4.97 -9.06 0.95
CA SER A 349 3.96 -8.10 1.38
C SER A 349 3.68 -8.19 2.87
N LYS A 350 3.63 -9.41 3.42
CA LYS A 350 3.44 -9.63 4.85
C LYS A 350 4.64 -9.15 5.67
N ILE A 351 5.86 -9.48 5.29
CA ILE A 351 7.07 -8.98 5.94
C ILE A 351 7.08 -7.45 5.97
N VAL A 352 6.81 -6.81 4.83
CA VAL A 352 6.75 -5.34 4.74
C VAL A 352 5.67 -4.78 5.66
N SER A 353 4.49 -5.41 5.74
CA SER A 353 3.41 -5.02 6.63
C SER A 353 3.77 -5.14 8.11
N GLU A 354 4.49 -6.21 8.52
CA GLU A 354 4.99 -6.39 9.90
C GLU A 354 6.03 -5.32 10.30
N HIS A 355 6.70 -4.72 9.31
CA HIS A 355 7.56 -3.54 9.49
C HIS A 355 6.79 -2.21 9.44
N GLY A 356 5.44 -2.26 9.42
CA GLY A 356 4.59 -1.06 9.31
C GLY A 356 4.64 -0.38 7.94
N GLY A 357 5.13 -1.09 6.93
CA GLY A 357 5.27 -0.62 5.56
C GLY A 357 4.13 -1.04 4.64
N ILE A 358 4.21 -0.64 3.38
CA ILE A 358 3.25 -0.96 2.33
C ILE A 358 4.00 -1.37 1.07
N MET A 359 3.48 -2.40 0.39
CA MET A 359 3.94 -2.83 -0.94
C MET A 359 2.90 -2.50 -2.01
N ARG A 360 3.36 -2.00 -3.16
CA ARG A 360 2.51 -1.68 -4.31
C ARG A 360 3.16 -2.15 -5.60
N ALA A 361 2.34 -2.42 -6.62
CA ALA A 361 2.81 -2.73 -7.96
C ALA A 361 2.09 -1.84 -8.97
N ALA A 362 2.81 -1.46 -10.02
CA ALA A 362 2.27 -0.67 -11.10
C ALA A 362 2.92 -1.10 -12.43
N PRO A 363 2.22 -0.96 -13.56
CA PRO A 363 2.84 -1.13 -14.87
C PRO A 363 3.98 -0.13 -15.07
N ASN A 364 5.09 -0.59 -15.61
CA ASN A 364 6.16 0.27 -16.12
C ASN A 364 5.88 0.59 -17.59
N HIS A 365 6.02 1.86 -17.98
CA HIS A 365 5.85 2.27 -19.37
C HIS A 365 7.19 2.50 -20.06
N PRO A 366 7.38 2.04 -21.29
CA PRO A 366 6.39 1.35 -22.15
C PRO A 366 6.22 -0.14 -21.86
N TYR A 367 7.07 -0.78 -21.05
CA TYR A 367 7.04 -2.22 -20.74
C TYR A 367 7.57 -2.49 -19.34
N GLY A 368 7.06 -3.58 -18.71
CA GLY A 368 7.56 -4.10 -17.44
C GLY A 368 6.69 -3.74 -16.24
N THR A 369 7.28 -3.89 -15.07
CA THR A 369 6.59 -3.69 -13.78
C THR A 369 7.46 -2.86 -12.84
N VAL A 370 6.81 -2.01 -12.05
CA VAL A 370 7.42 -1.32 -10.90
C VAL A 370 6.83 -1.89 -9.64
N ILE A 371 7.66 -2.48 -8.78
CA ILE A 371 7.26 -2.86 -7.42
C ILE A 371 7.88 -1.85 -6.45
N THR A 372 7.02 -1.23 -5.65
CA THR A 372 7.38 -0.22 -4.65
C THR A 372 7.21 -0.79 -3.26
N VAL A 373 8.24 -0.68 -2.43
CA VAL A 373 8.23 -0.97 -1.00
C VAL A 373 8.42 0.33 -0.24
N SER A 374 7.44 0.71 0.58
CA SER A 374 7.51 1.91 1.44
C SER A 374 7.59 1.47 2.90
N LEU A 375 8.65 1.86 3.61
CA LEU A 375 8.92 1.52 5.00
C LEU A 375 9.01 2.80 5.84
N PRO A 376 8.36 2.88 7.02
CA PRO A 376 8.43 4.07 7.86
C PRO A 376 9.80 4.18 8.51
N PHE A 377 10.38 5.38 8.54
CA PHE A 377 11.45 5.66 9.48
C PHE A 377 10.89 5.70 10.90
N ALA A 378 11.60 5.13 11.87
CA ALA A 378 11.20 5.22 13.27
C ALA A 378 11.04 6.70 13.67
N LYS A 379 10.04 6.99 14.53
CA LYS A 379 9.99 8.31 15.18
C LYS A 379 11.26 8.49 16.01
N GLY A 380 12.08 9.46 15.64
CA GLY A 380 13.16 9.97 16.49
C GLY A 380 12.60 10.56 17.79
#